data_7c364d328d484ab25159f2f4fef54945
#
_entry.id   7c364d328d484ab25159f2f4fef54945
#
_cell.length_a   1.000
_cell.length_b   1.000
_cell.length_c   1.000
_cell.angle_alpha   90.00
_cell.angle_beta   90.00
_cell.angle_gamma   90.00
#
_symmetry.space_group_name_H-M   'P 1'
#
loop_
_entity.id
_entity.type
_entity.pdbx_description
1 polymer ?
#
loop_
_entity_poly.entity_id
_entity_poly.type
_entity_poly.pdbx_seq_one_letter_code
_entity_poly.pdbx_strand_id
1 'polypeptide(L)'
;LSRVTLTRRRSLRKSLRDRGQLSHFWKAHRLDMVQYTEDCAAFMEANEPLINYLDMEYFGQISIGTPPQNFTVIFDTGSSNLWVPSVYCVSKACAAHTKFQPSQSITYQAIGTPFSIQYGTGSLTGVIGSDQVVVEGLTVSNQQFAESVSEPGKAFLDAEFDGILGLAYPSLAVDGVTPVFDNMMAQNLVELPMFSVYMSTNPESSLGGELLFGGFDPSRFTGTLNWVPVTQQGYWQIQLDNIQLGGTVAFCVNGCQAIVDTGTSLITGPTKDIKELQSYIGATPVDGEYAVECSNLNVMPDMTFTISGLPYTLSAQAYTLMEYSDGMAFCTSGFQGMDIAPPAGPLWILGDVFIRQFYSVFDRGNNRVGLAPAIP
;
A
#
# COMPACT_ATOMS: atom_id res chain seq x y z
N LEU A 1 -9.42 5.48 -21.11
CA LEU A 1 -9.32 5.54 -19.64
C LEU A 1 -10.18 4.45 -19.02
N SER A 2 -9.60 3.64 -18.17
CA SER A 2 -10.32 2.60 -17.41
C SER A 2 -10.28 2.90 -15.92
N ARG A 3 -11.44 2.92 -15.28
CA ARG A 3 -11.63 3.41 -13.91
C ARG A 3 -11.99 2.26 -12.97
N VAL A 4 -11.09 1.91 -12.08
CA VAL A 4 -11.34 0.93 -11.01
C VAL A 4 -11.92 1.66 -9.81
N THR A 5 -13.12 1.28 -9.41
CA THR A 5 -13.71 1.76 -8.15
C THR A 5 -13.03 1.07 -6.97
N LEU A 6 -12.46 1.84 -6.07
CA LEU A 6 -11.93 1.33 -4.82
C LEU A 6 -13.02 1.38 -3.76
N THR A 7 -13.40 0.23 -3.25
CA THR A 7 -14.36 0.13 -2.16
C THR A 7 -13.63 0.32 -0.84
N ARG A 8 -14.11 1.23 -0.02
CA ARG A 8 -13.64 1.38 1.35
C ARG A 8 -14.33 0.37 2.24
N ARG A 9 -13.57 -0.44 2.96
CA ARG A 9 -14.08 -1.38 3.96
C ARG A 9 -13.60 -0.97 5.35
N ARG A 10 -14.19 -1.59 6.36
CA ARG A 10 -13.73 -1.45 7.74
C ARG A 10 -12.31 -1.98 7.85
N SER A 11 -11.40 -1.20 8.45
CA SER A 11 -10.03 -1.65 8.66
C SER A 11 -9.99 -2.86 9.62
N LEU A 12 -8.98 -3.70 9.46
CA LEU A 12 -8.75 -4.83 10.38
C LEU A 12 -8.55 -4.33 11.82
N ARG A 13 -7.83 -3.23 11.99
CA ARG A 13 -7.66 -2.56 13.30
C ARG A 13 -9.00 -2.30 13.97
N LYS A 14 -9.92 -1.64 13.27
CA LYS A 14 -11.25 -1.35 13.79
C LYS A 14 -12.02 -2.63 14.12
N SER A 15 -11.96 -3.63 13.25
CA SER A 15 -12.63 -4.91 13.47
C SER A 15 -12.09 -5.65 14.70
N LEU A 16 -10.78 -5.62 14.92
CA LEU A 16 -10.14 -6.22 16.09
C LEU A 16 -10.46 -5.45 17.38
N ARG A 17 -10.51 -4.11 17.32
CA ARG A 17 -10.89 -3.27 18.46
C ARG A 17 -12.32 -3.54 18.90
N ASP A 18 -13.27 -3.53 17.96
CA ASP A 18 -14.69 -3.80 18.24
C ASP A 18 -14.93 -5.20 18.85
N ARG A 19 -14.04 -6.15 18.54
CA ARG A 19 -14.06 -7.50 19.13
C ARG A 19 -13.26 -7.63 20.42
N GLY A 20 -12.61 -6.57 20.88
CA GLY A 20 -11.71 -6.61 22.06
C GLY A 20 -10.44 -7.44 21.84
N GLN A 21 -10.04 -7.69 20.61
CA GLN A 21 -8.94 -8.58 20.25
C GLN A 21 -7.67 -7.83 19.81
N LEU A 22 -7.71 -6.51 19.66
CA LEU A 22 -6.60 -5.73 19.14
C LEU A 22 -5.32 -5.85 19.98
N SER A 23 -5.43 -5.75 21.30
CA SER A 23 -4.27 -5.91 22.21
C SER A 23 -3.65 -7.31 22.13
N HIS A 24 -4.50 -8.35 22.00
CA HIS A 24 -4.02 -9.72 21.83
C HIS A 24 -3.33 -9.92 20.47
N PHE A 25 -3.88 -9.33 19.42
CA PHE A 25 -3.29 -9.34 18.08
C PHE A 25 -1.88 -8.74 18.11
N TRP A 26 -1.71 -7.54 18.67
CA TRP A 26 -0.40 -6.88 18.78
C TRP A 26 0.62 -7.70 19.56
N LYS A 27 0.21 -8.31 20.66
CA LYS A 27 1.10 -9.20 21.44
C LYS A 27 1.56 -10.42 20.65
N ALA A 28 0.68 -10.98 19.81
CA ALA A 28 1.00 -12.13 18.97
C ALA A 28 1.93 -11.79 17.81
N HIS A 29 1.81 -10.57 17.22
CA HIS A 29 2.59 -10.15 16.04
C HIS A 29 3.85 -9.36 16.38
N ARG A 30 4.03 -8.96 17.64
CA ARG A 30 5.23 -8.23 18.08
C ARG A 30 6.51 -9.04 17.94
N LEU A 31 6.42 -10.35 18.01
CA LEU A 31 7.55 -11.26 17.80
C LEU A 31 7.91 -11.36 16.31
N ASP A 32 6.92 -11.35 15.42
CA ASP A 32 7.15 -11.43 13.97
C ASP A 32 7.85 -10.15 13.46
N MET A 33 7.52 -8.98 14.00
CA MET A 33 8.18 -7.72 13.67
C MET A 33 9.62 -7.63 14.21
N VAL A 34 9.92 -8.25 15.36
CA VAL A 34 11.28 -8.26 15.95
C VAL A 34 12.18 -9.25 15.19
N GLN A 35 11.68 -10.42 14.82
CA GLN A 35 12.44 -11.37 14.00
C GLN A 35 12.77 -10.81 12.61
N TYR A 36 11.86 -10.01 12.02
CA TYR A 36 12.08 -9.39 10.74
C TYR A 36 13.30 -8.43 10.72
N THR A 37 13.56 -7.70 11.81
CA THR A 37 14.71 -6.78 11.91
C THR A 37 16.05 -7.49 12.08
N GLU A 38 16.06 -8.73 12.61
CA GLU A 38 17.29 -9.52 12.80
C GLU A 38 17.61 -10.43 11.60
N ASP A 39 16.58 -10.99 10.94
CA ASP A 39 16.74 -11.91 9.80
C ASP A 39 16.88 -11.19 8.44
N CYS A 40 16.48 -9.92 8.32
CA CYS A 40 16.53 -9.14 7.08
C CYS A 40 17.94 -8.97 6.48
N ALA A 41 18.98 -9.11 7.26
CA ALA A 41 20.36 -9.01 6.78
C ALA A 41 20.78 -10.18 5.86
N ALA A 42 20.03 -11.29 5.86
CA ALA A 42 20.39 -12.51 5.15
C ALA A 42 19.59 -12.76 3.84
N PHE A 43 18.50 -12.01 3.60
CA PHE A 43 17.58 -12.24 2.46
C PHE A 43 17.33 -10.97 1.65
N MET A 44 18.36 -10.35 1.10
CA MET A 44 18.29 -9.05 0.43
C MET A 44 17.72 -9.05 -1.00
N GLU A 45 17.22 -10.17 -1.54
CA GLU A 45 16.79 -10.24 -2.94
C GLU A 45 15.27 -10.19 -3.20
N ALA A 46 14.40 -10.21 -2.17
CA ALA A 46 12.95 -10.29 -2.39
C ALA A 46 12.10 -9.68 -1.26
N ASN A 47 12.55 -8.65 -0.57
CA ASN A 47 11.80 -8.03 0.52
C ASN A 47 11.02 -6.82 0.03
N GLU A 48 9.70 -6.94 -0.06
CA GLU A 48 8.78 -5.84 -0.33
C GLU A 48 8.13 -5.35 0.97
N PRO A 49 8.27 -4.08 1.33
CA PRO A 49 7.72 -3.57 2.58
C PRO A 49 6.21 -3.28 2.46
N LEU A 50 5.37 -4.28 2.64
CA LEU A 50 3.98 -4.09 3.05
C LEU A 50 3.95 -3.96 4.57
N ILE A 51 3.82 -2.75 5.08
CA ILE A 51 4.19 -2.47 6.47
C ILE A 51 3.00 -2.42 7.41
N ASN A 52 1.83 -2.01 6.95
CA ASN A 52 0.65 -1.94 7.81
C ASN A 52 -0.65 -2.20 7.05
N TYR A 53 -1.02 -3.46 6.88
CA TYR A 53 -2.32 -3.82 6.30
C TYR A 53 -3.49 -3.68 7.30
N LEU A 54 -3.21 -3.44 8.59
CA LEU A 54 -4.26 -3.30 9.62
C LEU A 54 -5.19 -2.11 9.37
N ASP A 55 -4.68 -1.08 8.72
CA ASP A 55 -5.43 0.14 8.40
C ASP A 55 -5.79 0.23 6.91
N MET A 56 -5.54 -0.82 6.13
CA MET A 56 -5.94 -0.87 4.72
C MET A 56 -7.47 -0.86 4.58
N GLU A 57 -7.96 0.09 3.83
CA GLU A 57 -9.40 0.29 3.64
C GLU A 57 -9.83 0.29 2.16
N TYR A 58 -8.88 0.30 1.22
CA TYR A 58 -9.14 0.51 -0.21
C TYR A 58 -8.82 -0.74 -1.03
N PHE A 59 -9.86 -1.36 -1.58
CA PHE A 59 -9.78 -2.60 -2.33
C PHE A 59 -10.51 -2.47 -3.66
N GLY A 60 -9.99 -3.12 -4.70
CA GLY A 60 -10.67 -3.23 -5.98
C GLY A 60 -10.88 -4.66 -6.41
N GLN A 61 -11.69 -4.85 -7.45
CA GLN A 61 -12.01 -6.15 -8.00
C GLN A 61 -11.22 -6.40 -9.27
N ILE A 62 -10.70 -7.62 -9.41
CA ILE A 62 -10.17 -8.17 -10.64
C ILE A 62 -10.79 -9.52 -10.93
N SER A 63 -10.65 -10.01 -12.16
CA SER A 63 -10.95 -11.40 -12.47
C SER A 63 -9.78 -12.07 -13.18
N ILE A 64 -9.64 -13.37 -12.95
CA ILE A 64 -8.61 -14.21 -13.56
C ILE A 64 -9.30 -15.42 -14.18
N GLY A 65 -8.90 -15.74 -15.42
CA GLY A 65 -9.35 -16.94 -16.12
C GLY A 65 -10.60 -16.78 -16.96
N THR A 66 -10.93 -17.87 -17.65
CA THR A 66 -12.10 -17.98 -18.53
C THR A 66 -12.83 -19.29 -18.23
N PRO A 67 -14.05 -19.27 -17.65
CA PRO A 67 -14.80 -18.09 -17.23
C PRO A 67 -14.12 -17.31 -16.06
N PRO A 68 -14.51 -16.04 -15.86
CA PRO A 68 -13.85 -15.19 -14.86
C PRO A 68 -14.03 -15.71 -13.44
N GLN A 69 -12.92 -15.72 -12.68
CA GLN A 69 -12.92 -15.94 -11.23
C GLN A 69 -12.55 -14.61 -10.56
N ASN A 70 -13.41 -14.10 -9.68
CA ASN A 70 -13.29 -12.75 -9.11
C ASN A 70 -12.51 -12.75 -7.81
N PHE A 71 -11.64 -11.74 -7.66
CA PHE A 71 -10.80 -11.54 -6.47
C PHE A 71 -10.85 -10.09 -6.03
N THR A 72 -10.85 -9.89 -4.72
CA THR A 72 -10.66 -8.57 -4.10
C THR A 72 -9.16 -8.40 -3.85
N VAL A 73 -8.56 -7.35 -4.39
CA VAL A 73 -7.11 -7.13 -4.28
C VAL A 73 -6.78 -5.72 -3.80
N ILE A 74 -5.61 -5.60 -3.18
CA ILE A 74 -4.93 -4.32 -3.02
C ILE A 74 -4.22 -3.99 -4.33
N PHE A 75 -4.35 -2.74 -4.80
CA PHE A 75 -3.52 -2.18 -5.86
C PHE A 75 -2.33 -1.47 -5.21
N ASP A 76 -1.17 -2.08 -5.31
CA ASP A 76 -0.01 -1.77 -4.48
C ASP A 76 1.13 -1.17 -5.33
N THR A 77 1.38 0.14 -5.17
CA THR A 77 2.51 0.81 -5.83
C THR A 77 3.86 0.55 -5.15
N GLY A 78 3.87 -0.17 -4.03
CA GLY A 78 5.08 -0.59 -3.31
C GLY A 78 5.60 -1.97 -3.73
N SER A 79 4.86 -2.72 -4.57
CA SER A 79 5.26 -4.04 -5.05
C SER A 79 4.95 -4.25 -6.52
N SER A 80 5.44 -5.33 -7.13
CA SER A 80 5.39 -5.54 -8.58
C SER A 80 4.78 -6.86 -9.04
N ASN A 81 4.44 -7.77 -8.13
CA ASN A 81 3.84 -9.05 -8.46
C ASN A 81 2.31 -9.05 -8.27
N LEU A 82 1.62 -9.83 -9.09
CA LEU A 82 0.22 -10.23 -8.84
C LEU A 82 0.22 -11.61 -8.21
N TRP A 83 -0.49 -11.76 -7.10
CA TRP A 83 -0.76 -13.07 -6.52
C TRP A 83 -2.17 -13.18 -5.94
N VAL A 84 -2.72 -14.37 -5.95
CA VAL A 84 -3.99 -14.77 -5.33
C VAL A 84 -3.85 -16.17 -4.70
N PRO A 85 -4.68 -16.54 -3.72
CA PRO A 85 -4.65 -17.88 -3.16
C PRO A 85 -5.08 -18.94 -4.19
N SER A 86 -4.43 -20.09 -4.15
CA SER A 86 -4.79 -21.26 -4.95
C SER A 86 -5.67 -22.22 -4.17
N VAL A 87 -6.48 -23.00 -4.86
CA VAL A 87 -7.23 -24.13 -4.27
C VAL A 87 -6.30 -25.19 -3.65
N TYR A 88 -5.05 -25.21 -4.03
CA TYR A 88 -4.03 -26.09 -3.45
C TYR A 88 -3.43 -25.56 -2.14
N CYS A 89 -3.77 -24.34 -1.74
CA CYS A 89 -3.34 -23.76 -0.47
C CYS A 89 -4.12 -24.37 0.70
N VAL A 90 -3.39 -24.93 1.66
CA VAL A 90 -3.97 -25.56 2.86
C VAL A 90 -3.88 -24.69 4.11
N SER A 91 -3.28 -23.50 3.99
CA SER A 91 -3.16 -22.55 5.11
C SER A 91 -4.53 -22.03 5.55
N LYS A 92 -4.67 -21.70 6.84
CA LYS A 92 -5.92 -21.13 7.37
C LYS A 92 -6.29 -19.82 6.70
N ALA A 93 -5.30 -19.00 6.33
CA ALA A 93 -5.52 -17.77 5.59
C ALA A 93 -6.21 -18.04 4.25
N CYS A 94 -5.76 -19.02 3.49
CA CYS A 94 -6.38 -19.40 2.22
C CYS A 94 -7.82 -19.92 2.38
N ALA A 95 -8.13 -20.57 3.50
CA ALA A 95 -9.50 -21.05 3.77
C ALA A 95 -10.48 -19.90 4.00
N ALA A 96 -10.01 -18.72 4.42
CA ALA A 96 -10.80 -17.53 4.67
C ALA A 96 -11.04 -16.67 3.41
N HIS A 97 -10.35 -16.95 2.31
CA HIS A 97 -10.35 -16.12 1.10
C HIS A 97 -10.79 -16.89 -0.15
N THR A 98 -11.10 -16.14 -1.20
CA THR A 98 -11.40 -16.71 -2.53
C THR A 98 -10.14 -17.31 -3.12
N LYS A 99 -10.23 -18.54 -3.64
CA LYS A 99 -9.10 -19.30 -4.18
C LYS A 99 -9.25 -19.51 -5.67
N PHE A 100 -8.18 -19.31 -6.41
CA PHE A 100 -8.11 -19.57 -7.84
C PHE A 100 -8.10 -21.07 -8.12
N GLN A 101 -8.93 -21.50 -9.09
CA GLN A 101 -9.04 -22.87 -9.55
C GLN A 101 -8.52 -22.99 -10.99
N PRO A 102 -7.26 -23.41 -11.21
CA PRO A 102 -6.69 -23.51 -12.56
C PRO A 102 -7.47 -24.43 -13.49
N SER A 103 -7.99 -25.53 -12.95
CA SER A 103 -8.78 -26.52 -13.72
C SER A 103 -10.10 -25.99 -14.25
N GLN A 104 -10.60 -24.86 -13.73
CA GLN A 104 -11.83 -24.22 -14.17
C GLN A 104 -11.59 -23.13 -15.22
N SER A 105 -10.36 -22.85 -15.59
CA SER A 105 -10.02 -21.86 -16.62
C SER A 105 -9.48 -22.50 -17.88
N ILE A 106 -10.16 -22.27 -19.00
CA ILE A 106 -9.74 -22.78 -20.32
C ILE A 106 -8.55 -22.01 -20.92
N THR A 107 -8.23 -20.84 -20.36
CA THR A 107 -7.11 -19.98 -20.79
C THR A 107 -5.87 -20.11 -19.89
N TYR A 108 -5.98 -20.89 -18.82
CA TYR A 108 -4.87 -21.12 -17.89
C TYR A 108 -3.73 -21.92 -18.52
N GLN A 109 -2.51 -21.49 -18.22
CA GLN A 109 -1.28 -22.18 -18.58
C GLN A 109 -0.40 -22.33 -17.33
N ALA A 110 -0.06 -23.57 -17.00
CA ALA A 110 0.88 -23.85 -15.92
C ALA A 110 2.30 -23.47 -16.35
N ILE A 111 2.94 -22.59 -15.59
CA ILE A 111 4.37 -22.27 -15.74
C ILE A 111 5.17 -23.12 -14.75
N GLY A 112 4.71 -23.22 -13.49
CA GLY A 112 5.27 -24.13 -12.49
C GLY A 112 6.53 -23.63 -11.80
N THR A 113 7.04 -22.43 -12.13
CA THR A 113 8.20 -21.86 -11.44
C THR A 113 7.85 -21.65 -9.97
N PRO A 114 8.66 -22.15 -9.01
CA PRO A 114 8.45 -21.86 -7.61
C PRO A 114 8.51 -20.38 -7.33
N PHE A 115 7.62 -19.90 -6.49
CA PHE A 115 7.50 -18.50 -6.09
C PHE A 115 7.57 -18.35 -4.58
N SER A 116 8.30 -17.35 -4.12
CA SER A 116 8.33 -16.94 -2.71
C SER A 116 8.46 -15.44 -2.62
N ILE A 117 7.63 -14.84 -1.79
CA ILE A 117 7.68 -13.40 -1.54
C ILE A 117 7.56 -13.12 -0.04
N GLN A 118 8.32 -12.14 0.43
CA GLN A 118 8.31 -11.68 1.80
C GLN A 118 7.85 -10.22 1.83
N TYR A 119 6.73 -9.98 2.51
CA TYR A 119 6.27 -8.64 2.86
C TYR A 119 6.68 -8.29 4.30
N GLY A 120 6.60 -7.02 4.66
CA GLY A 120 6.91 -6.58 6.03
C GLY A 120 6.04 -7.22 7.11
N THR A 121 4.87 -7.71 6.76
CA THR A 121 3.88 -8.27 7.70
C THR A 121 3.64 -9.76 7.51
N GLY A 122 4.15 -10.38 6.46
CA GLY A 122 3.93 -11.80 6.19
C GLY A 122 4.65 -12.30 4.96
N SER A 123 4.63 -13.59 4.77
CA SER A 123 5.22 -14.25 3.62
C SER A 123 4.26 -15.23 2.98
N LEU A 124 4.52 -15.57 1.74
CA LEU A 124 3.83 -16.66 1.06
C LEU A 124 4.77 -17.39 0.09
N THR A 125 4.42 -18.63 -0.17
CA THR A 125 5.06 -19.43 -1.22
C THR A 125 4.01 -19.99 -2.16
N GLY A 126 4.38 -20.21 -3.40
CA GLY A 126 3.46 -20.70 -4.40
C GLY A 126 4.17 -21.11 -5.69
N VAL A 127 3.43 -21.05 -6.76
CA VAL A 127 3.92 -21.33 -8.13
C VAL A 127 3.40 -20.26 -9.08
N ILE A 128 4.15 -20.02 -10.16
CA ILE A 128 3.73 -19.13 -11.23
C ILE A 128 2.81 -19.88 -12.19
N GLY A 129 1.66 -19.27 -12.48
CA GLY A 129 0.76 -19.60 -13.58
C GLY A 129 0.61 -18.43 -14.53
N SER A 130 -0.04 -18.66 -15.66
CA SER A 130 -0.39 -17.62 -16.62
C SER A 130 -1.85 -17.74 -17.01
N ASP A 131 -2.56 -16.65 -17.04
CA ASP A 131 -3.96 -16.61 -17.48
C ASP A 131 -4.33 -15.21 -17.97
N GLN A 132 -5.56 -15.08 -18.43
CA GLN A 132 -6.19 -13.80 -18.73
C GLN A 132 -6.56 -13.10 -17.42
N VAL A 133 -6.14 -11.85 -17.27
CA VAL A 133 -6.51 -11.00 -16.14
C VAL A 133 -7.33 -9.82 -16.64
N VAL A 134 -8.49 -9.60 -16.03
CA VAL A 134 -9.36 -8.47 -16.40
C VAL A 134 -9.45 -7.50 -15.23
N VAL A 135 -9.14 -6.23 -15.53
CA VAL A 135 -9.23 -5.11 -14.59
C VAL A 135 -10.11 -4.05 -15.23
N GLU A 136 -11.35 -3.90 -14.76
CA GLU A 136 -12.33 -2.91 -15.24
C GLU A 136 -12.41 -2.78 -16.78
N GLY A 137 -12.62 -3.91 -17.42
CA GLY A 137 -12.75 -3.99 -18.88
C GLY A 137 -11.43 -4.00 -19.66
N LEU A 138 -10.28 -3.82 -19.01
CA LEU A 138 -8.98 -4.07 -19.61
C LEU A 138 -8.63 -5.54 -19.50
N THR A 139 -8.58 -6.22 -20.63
CA THR A 139 -8.22 -7.64 -20.71
C THR A 139 -6.74 -7.78 -20.98
N VAL A 140 -5.98 -8.21 -19.97
CA VAL A 140 -4.55 -8.49 -20.07
C VAL A 140 -4.36 -9.97 -20.39
N SER A 141 -3.87 -10.26 -21.57
CA SER A 141 -3.64 -11.64 -22.02
C SER A 141 -2.31 -12.18 -21.52
N ASN A 142 -2.27 -13.47 -21.22
CA ASN A 142 -1.03 -14.16 -20.82
C ASN A 142 -0.29 -13.49 -19.67
N GLN A 143 -1.04 -12.99 -18.69
CA GLN A 143 -0.47 -12.43 -17.47
C GLN A 143 0.03 -13.53 -16.58
N GLN A 144 1.31 -13.51 -16.26
CA GLN A 144 1.88 -14.37 -15.22
C GLN A 144 1.55 -13.82 -13.84
N PHE A 145 1.17 -14.71 -12.94
CA PHE A 145 0.83 -14.38 -11.56
C PHE A 145 1.22 -15.56 -10.64
N ALA A 146 1.37 -15.26 -9.36
CA ALA A 146 1.63 -16.31 -8.39
C ALA A 146 0.32 -16.86 -7.83
N GLU A 147 0.25 -18.17 -7.75
CA GLU A 147 -0.78 -18.92 -7.07
C GLU A 147 -0.21 -19.36 -5.72
N SER A 148 -0.67 -18.78 -4.61
CA SER A 148 -0.14 -19.17 -3.31
C SER A 148 -0.58 -20.58 -2.93
N VAL A 149 0.34 -21.36 -2.39
CA VAL A 149 0.09 -22.70 -1.83
C VAL A 149 0.31 -22.74 -0.33
N SER A 150 1.00 -21.73 0.21
CA SER A 150 1.22 -21.56 1.65
C SER A 150 1.27 -20.08 2.01
N GLU A 151 0.44 -19.70 2.96
CA GLU A 151 0.39 -18.38 3.58
C GLU A 151 0.50 -18.60 5.10
N PRO A 152 1.73 -18.81 5.61
CA PRO A 152 1.94 -19.13 7.02
C PRO A 152 1.65 -17.96 7.93
N GLY A 153 1.38 -18.28 9.22
CA GLY A 153 1.13 -17.25 10.22
C GLY A 153 -0.28 -16.67 10.18
N LYS A 154 -0.42 -15.48 10.75
CA LYS A 154 -1.72 -14.79 10.90
C LYS A 154 -1.86 -13.57 10.00
N ALA A 155 -0.78 -13.18 9.32
CA ALA A 155 -0.74 -11.94 8.55
C ALA A 155 -1.90 -11.81 7.54
N PHE A 156 -2.13 -12.84 6.75
CA PHE A 156 -3.20 -12.83 5.75
C PHE A 156 -4.52 -13.46 6.24
N LEU A 157 -4.54 -14.08 7.43
CA LEU A 157 -5.72 -14.76 7.95
C LEU A 157 -6.90 -13.81 8.16
N ASP A 158 -6.61 -12.65 8.72
CA ASP A 158 -7.61 -11.63 9.08
C ASP A 158 -7.70 -10.52 8.03
N ALA A 159 -6.97 -10.61 6.91
CA ALA A 159 -7.00 -9.64 5.83
C ALA A 159 -8.37 -9.61 5.12
N GLU A 160 -8.80 -8.43 4.70
CA GLU A 160 -10.07 -8.22 3.98
C GLU A 160 -9.93 -8.40 2.45
N PHE A 161 -8.72 -8.68 1.98
CA PHE A 161 -8.38 -8.89 0.57
C PHE A 161 -7.94 -10.32 0.30
N ASP A 162 -8.13 -10.78 -0.93
CA ASP A 162 -7.71 -12.11 -1.35
C ASP A 162 -6.25 -12.14 -1.81
N GLY A 163 -5.79 -11.07 -2.46
CA GLY A 163 -4.46 -10.98 -3.03
C GLY A 163 -3.98 -9.56 -3.24
N ILE A 164 -2.84 -9.43 -3.92
CA ILE A 164 -2.19 -8.15 -4.18
C ILE A 164 -1.86 -8.05 -5.66
N LEU A 165 -2.13 -6.89 -6.27
CA LEU A 165 -1.72 -6.52 -7.61
C LEU A 165 -0.67 -5.40 -7.52
N GLY A 166 0.58 -5.75 -7.75
CA GLY A 166 1.70 -4.81 -7.69
C GLY A 166 1.74 -3.87 -8.90
N LEU A 167 2.02 -2.59 -8.65
CA LEU A 167 2.06 -1.50 -9.63
C LEU A 167 3.40 -0.76 -9.65
N ALA A 168 4.43 -1.27 -8.97
CA ALA A 168 5.79 -0.73 -9.02
C ALA A 168 6.51 -1.19 -10.30
N TYR A 169 7.79 -0.84 -10.41
CA TYR A 169 8.60 -1.15 -11.60
C TYR A 169 8.97 -2.64 -11.70
N PRO A 170 9.26 -3.14 -12.91
CA PRO A 170 9.62 -4.54 -13.13
C PRO A 170 10.84 -5.01 -12.34
N SER A 171 11.76 -4.11 -11.98
CA SER A 171 12.97 -4.47 -11.22
C SER A 171 12.68 -5.04 -9.82
N LEU A 172 11.49 -4.80 -9.26
CA LEU A 172 11.06 -5.38 -8.00
C LEU A 172 10.30 -6.70 -8.17
N ALA A 173 9.94 -7.07 -9.39
CA ALA A 173 9.19 -8.31 -9.61
C ALA A 173 10.03 -9.53 -9.27
N VAL A 174 9.53 -10.35 -8.36
CA VAL A 174 10.13 -11.66 -8.04
C VAL A 174 10.03 -12.57 -9.26
N ASP A 175 11.06 -13.36 -9.50
CA ASP A 175 11.19 -14.29 -10.64
C ASP A 175 11.11 -13.63 -12.03
N GLY A 176 11.33 -12.32 -12.12
CA GLY A 176 11.32 -11.58 -13.39
C GLY A 176 9.96 -11.58 -14.10
N VAL A 177 8.87 -11.81 -13.38
CA VAL A 177 7.51 -11.77 -13.91
C VAL A 177 7.18 -10.34 -14.36
N THR A 178 6.63 -10.21 -15.56
CA THR A 178 6.19 -8.89 -16.06
C THR A 178 4.97 -8.41 -15.29
N PRO A 179 5.03 -7.23 -14.65
CA PRO A 179 3.91 -6.69 -13.92
C PRO A 179 2.67 -6.41 -14.79
N VAL A 180 1.50 -6.40 -14.18
CA VAL A 180 0.22 -6.21 -14.90
C VAL A 180 0.21 -4.92 -15.70
N PHE A 181 0.64 -3.80 -15.12
CA PHE A 181 0.63 -2.52 -15.83
C PHE A 181 1.63 -2.47 -16.99
N ASP A 182 2.78 -3.13 -16.88
CA ASP A 182 3.73 -3.28 -17.97
C ASP A 182 3.10 -4.05 -19.15
N ASN A 183 2.36 -5.10 -18.88
CA ASN A 183 1.59 -5.81 -19.91
C ASN A 183 0.45 -4.98 -20.47
N MET A 184 -0.24 -4.16 -19.66
CA MET A 184 -1.25 -3.23 -20.16
C MET A 184 -0.65 -2.25 -21.18
N MET A 185 0.54 -1.71 -20.90
CA MET A 185 1.25 -0.81 -21.83
C MET A 185 1.70 -1.57 -23.08
N ALA A 186 2.32 -2.71 -22.93
CA ALA A 186 2.83 -3.52 -24.05
C ALA A 186 1.72 -4.02 -24.99
N GLN A 187 0.53 -4.27 -24.46
CA GLN A 187 -0.65 -4.70 -25.22
C GLN A 187 -1.52 -3.52 -25.71
N ASN A 188 -1.05 -2.27 -25.56
CA ASN A 188 -1.74 -1.05 -25.97
C ASN A 188 -3.16 -0.92 -25.37
N LEU A 189 -3.36 -1.34 -24.13
CA LEU A 189 -4.64 -1.29 -23.45
C LEU A 189 -4.92 0.06 -22.80
N VAL A 190 -3.89 0.89 -22.60
CA VAL A 190 -3.97 2.19 -21.95
C VAL A 190 -3.61 3.30 -22.94
N GLU A 191 -4.31 4.42 -22.84
CA GLU A 191 -4.13 5.57 -23.74
C GLU A 191 -2.79 6.27 -23.46
N LEU A 192 -2.47 6.51 -22.21
CA LEU A 192 -1.20 7.05 -21.75
C LEU A 192 -0.50 6.03 -20.83
N PRO A 193 0.85 5.99 -20.83
CA PRO A 193 1.61 5.06 -19.99
C PRO A 193 1.67 5.54 -18.54
N MET A 194 0.51 5.76 -17.94
CA MET A 194 0.36 6.24 -16.56
C MET A 194 -0.91 5.70 -15.93
N PHE A 195 -0.96 5.76 -14.62
CA PHE A 195 -2.16 5.55 -13.83
C PHE A 195 -2.20 6.56 -12.69
N SER A 196 -3.36 6.75 -12.10
CA SER A 196 -3.56 7.72 -11.03
C SER A 196 -4.45 7.18 -9.92
N VAL A 197 -4.25 7.69 -8.71
CA VAL A 197 -4.94 7.23 -7.51
C VAL A 197 -5.59 8.41 -6.80
N TYR A 198 -6.85 8.24 -6.48
CA TYR A 198 -7.65 9.07 -5.60
C TYR A 198 -8.15 8.25 -4.42
N MET A 199 -7.99 8.74 -3.21
CA MET A 199 -8.53 8.13 -1.99
C MET A 199 -9.45 9.14 -1.30
N SER A 200 -10.71 8.75 -1.08
CA SER A 200 -11.70 9.61 -0.43
C SER A 200 -11.42 9.73 1.07
N THR A 201 -11.50 10.94 1.58
CA THR A 201 -11.46 11.21 3.03
C THR A 201 -12.84 11.14 3.67
N ASN A 202 -13.92 11.15 2.88
CA ASN A 202 -15.28 11.11 3.38
C ASN A 202 -15.67 9.71 3.88
N PRO A 203 -15.84 9.48 5.18
CA PRO A 203 -16.18 8.16 5.72
C PRO A 203 -17.60 7.70 5.36
N GLU A 204 -18.48 8.60 4.92
CA GLU A 204 -19.85 8.29 4.52
C GLU A 204 -19.99 8.03 3.02
N SER A 205 -18.94 8.28 2.26
CA SER A 205 -18.94 8.01 0.83
C SER A 205 -18.92 6.50 0.56
N SER A 206 -19.82 6.03 -0.30
CA SER A 206 -19.78 4.66 -0.82
C SER A 206 -18.59 4.44 -1.75
N LEU A 207 -18.06 5.53 -2.33
CA LEU A 207 -16.82 5.53 -3.11
C LEU A 207 -15.65 5.71 -2.15
N GLY A 208 -14.89 4.64 -1.91
CA GLY A 208 -13.68 4.71 -1.09
C GLY A 208 -12.55 5.43 -1.79
N GLY A 209 -12.42 5.20 -3.08
CA GLY A 209 -11.37 5.79 -3.91
C GLY A 209 -11.50 5.34 -5.36
N GLU A 210 -10.49 5.69 -6.14
CA GLU A 210 -10.47 5.45 -7.56
C GLU A 210 -9.04 5.27 -8.06
N LEU A 211 -8.82 4.22 -8.83
CA LEU A 211 -7.63 4.01 -9.61
C LEU A 211 -7.98 4.15 -11.09
N LEU A 212 -7.30 5.04 -11.80
CA LEU A 212 -7.54 5.32 -13.21
C LEU A 212 -6.35 4.92 -14.05
N PHE A 213 -6.52 3.94 -14.92
CA PHE A 213 -5.49 3.51 -15.87
C PHE A 213 -5.56 4.33 -17.17
N GLY A 214 -4.41 4.77 -17.65
CA GLY A 214 -4.24 5.47 -18.91
C GLY A 214 -4.35 6.99 -18.83
N GLY A 215 -4.35 7.59 -17.64
CA GLY A 215 -4.40 9.03 -17.46
C GLY A 215 -4.69 9.47 -16.02
N PHE A 216 -5.26 10.65 -15.87
CA PHE A 216 -5.68 11.21 -14.60
C PHE A 216 -6.98 12.01 -14.73
N ASP A 217 -7.65 12.26 -13.61
CA ASP A 217 -8.94 12.96 -13.56
C ASP A 217 -8.79 14.34 -12.90
N PRO A 218 -8.83 15.45 -13.69
CA PRO A 218 -8.72 16.79 -13.14
C PRO A 218 -9.84 17.19 -12.17
N SER A 219 -10.95 16.45 -12.14
CA SER A 219 -12.03 16.72 -11.19
C SER A 219 -11.72 16.24 -9.76
N ARG A 220 -10.63 15.50 -9.56
CA ARG A 220 -10.21 14.92 -8.29
C ARG A 220 -9.17 15.74 -7.51
N PHE A 221 -8.67 16.82 -8.10
CA PHE A 221 -7.66 17.66 -7.45
C PHE A 221 -7.86 19.15 -7.78
N THR A 222 -7.21 19.99 -7.00
CA THR A 222 -7.16 21.44 -7.23
C THR A 222 -5.78 21.88 -7.68
N GLY A 223 -5.72 23.01 -8.39
CA GLY A 223 -4.46 23.55 -8.90
C GLY A 223 -3.89 22.75 -10.06
N THR A 224 -2.57 22.65 -10.09
CA THR A 224 -1.82 21.93 -11.13
C THR A 224 -1.03 20.78 -10.52
N LEU A 225 -0.85 19.70 -11.28
CA LEU A 225 0.04 18.62 -10.89
C LEU A 225 1.48 19.12 -10.82
N ASN A 226 2.11 18.89 -9.67
CA ASN A 226 3.56 19.06 -9.53
C ASN A 226 4.24 17.73 -9.89
N TRP A 227 5.05 17.75 -10.93
CA TRP A 227 5.76 16.57 -11.41
C TRP A 227 7.10 16.43 -10.71
N VAL A 228 7.29 15.32 -10.02
CA VAL A 228 8.46 14.99 -9.23
C VAL A 228 9.19 13.84 -9.91
N PRO A 229 10.49 13.98 -10.27
CA PRO A 229 11.23 12.89 -10.90
C PRO A 229 11.35 11.67 -10.00
N VAL A 230 11.20 10.49 -10.57
CA VAL A 230 11.60 9.24 -9.92
C VAL A 230 13.12 9.19 -9.86
N THR A 231 13.68 9.05 -8.67
CA THR A 231 15.13 9.05 -8.45
C THR A 231 15.76 7.68 -8.67
N GLN A 232 14.98 6.62 -8.45
CA GLN A 232 15.38 5.24 -8.69
C GLN A 232 14.16 4.43 -9.13
N GLN A 233 14.26 3.76 -10.27
CA GLN A 233 13.18 2.92 -10.80
C GLN A 233 13.19 1.55 -10.13
N GLY A 234 12.28 1.34 -9.25
CA GLY A 234 12.06 0.14 -8.45
C GLY A 234 10.74 0.41 -7.74
N TYR A 235 10.81 1.02 -6.58
CA TYR A 235 9.68 1.73 -6.02
C TYR A 235 9.37 3.00 -6.83
N TRP A 236 8.23 3.61 -6.61
CA TRP A 236 7.95 4.99 -7.02
C TRP A 236 8.66 5.94 -6.06
N GLN A 237 9.98 5.98 -6.20
CA GLN A 237 10.89 6.66 -5.27
C GLN A 237 11.18 8.08 -5.73
N ILE A 238 11.03 9.03 -4.81
CA ILE A 238 11.23 10.46 -5.01
C ILE A 238 12.13 11.03 -3.93
N GLN A 239 12.66 12.22 -4.17
CA GLN A 239 13.40 12.98 -3.16
C GLN A 239 12.46 13.90 -2.39
N LEU A 240 12.56 13.89 -1.06
CA LEU A 240 12.05 14.93 -0.19
C LEU A 240 13.16 15.96 0.09
N ASP A 241 12.80 17.25 0.06
CA ASP A 241 13.73 18.31 0.37
C ASP A 241 13.96 18.44 1.88
N ASN A 242 12.85 18.41 2.64
CA ASN A 242 12.84 18.37 4.10
C ASN A 242 11.44 17.99 4.60
N ILE A 243 11.35 17.76 5.92
CA ILE A 243 10.11 17.57 6.64
C ILE A 243 10.03 18.59 7.78
N GLN A 244 8.94 19.36 7.80
CA GLN A 244 8.69 20.38 8.81
C GLN A 244 7.60 19.94 9.77
N LEU A 245 7.74 20.34 11.01
CA LEU A 245 6.75 20.17 12.06
C LEU A 245 6.45 21.54 12.67
N GLY A 246 5.20 22.00 12.58
CA GLY A 246 4.80 23.32 13.01
C GLY A 246 5.57 24.48 12.32
N GLY A 247 5.94 24.30 11.06
CA GLY A 247 6.65 25.31 10.27
C GLY A 247 8.17 25.33 10.45
N THR A 248 8.74 24.42 11.27
CA THR A 248 10.17 24.30 11.51
C THR A 248 10.68 22.97 10.94
N VAL A 249 11.81 23.01 10.18
CA VAL A 249 12.46 21.80 9.68
C VAL A 249 12.89 20.91 10.85
N ALA A 250 12.36 19.72 10.92
CA ALA A 250 12.59 18.78 12.01
C ALA A 250 13.33 17.51 11.56
N PHE A 251 13.00 17.00 10.35
CA PHE A 251 13.56 15.77 9.82
C PHE A 251 13.99 15.96 8.38
N CYS A 252 14.81 15.04 7.87
CA CYS A 252 15.25 15.08 6.46
C CYS A 252 15.93 16.42 6.10
N VAL A 253 16.75 16.97 6.99
CA VAL A 253 17.29 18.35 6.92
C VAL A 253 18.10 18.60 5.65
N ASN A 254 18.80 17.59 5.16
CA ASN A 254 19.65 17.66 3.96
C ASN A 254 19.04 16.90 2.76
N GLY A 255 17.74 16.70 2.77
CA GLY A 255 17.05 15.83 1.82
C GLY A 255 17.12 14.36 2.20
N CYS A 256 16.12 13.61 1.78
CA CYS A 256 16.04 12.17 1.96
C CYS A 256 15.21 11.53 0.85
N GLN A 257 15.18 10.22 0.81
CA GLN A 257 14.40 9.46 -0.16
C GLN A 257 13.08 9.00 0.44
N ALA A 258 12.03 9.02 -0.37
CA ALA A 258 10.71 8.51 -0.01
C ALA A 258 10.11 7.71 -1.17
N ILE A 259 9.18 6.84 -0.85
CA ILE A 259 8.35 6.16 -1.84
C ILE A 259 6.88 6.54 -1.66
N VAL A 260 6.16 6.62 -2.76
CA VAL A 260 4.69 6.82 -2.75
C VAL A 260 4.05 5.45 -2.89
N ASP A 261 3.40 4.99 -1.82
CA ASP A 261 3.03 3.58 -1.65
C ASP A 261 1.57 3.42 -1.25
N THR A 262 0.73 2.95 -2.18
CA THR A 262 -0.68 2.64 -1.94
C THR A 262 -0.89 1.32 -1.18
N GLY A 263 0.14 0.52 -1.00
CA GLY A 263 0.15 -0.72 -0.21
C GLY A 263 0.52 -0.52 1.26
N THR A 264 0.81 0.72 1.67
CA THR A 264 1.10 1.08 3.06
C THR A 264 0.05 2.08 3.56
N SER A 265 -0.56 1.78 4.70
CA SER A 265 -1.64 2.62 5.24
C SER A 265 -1.13 3.91 5.86
N LEU A 266 -0.03 3.85 6.60
CA LEU A 266 0.51 4.96 7.38
C LEU A 266 1.65 5.68 6.64
N ILE A 267 2.07 6.82 7.20
CA ILE A 267 3.34 7.41 6.85
C ILE A 267 4.42 6.74 7.69
N THR A 268 5.39 6.14 7.03
CA THR A 268 6.46 5.40 7.68
C THR A 268 7.80 6.12 7.50
N GLY A 269 8.61 6.13 8.51
CA GLY A 269 9.95 6.72 8.47
C GLY A 269 10.93 6.01 9.39
N PRO A 270 12.22 6.40 9.37
CA PRO A 270 13.23 5.84 10.26
C PRO A 270 12.76 5.84 11.71
N THR A 271 12.97 4.73 12.40
CA THR A 271 12.43 4.52 13.77
C THR A 271 12.83 5.63 14.73
N LYS A 272 14.07 6.15 14.61
CA LYS A 272 14.56 7.24 15.43
C LYS A 272 13.75 8.52 15.21
N ASP A 273 13.56 8.90 13.94
CA ASP A 273 12.85 10.13 13.58
C ASP A 273 11.37 10.03 13.97
N ILE A 274 10.76 8.87 13.75
CA ILE A 274 9.36 8.65 14.12
C ILE A 274 9.16 8.67 15.65
N LYS A 275 10.06 8.12 16.45
CA LYS A 275 9.99 8.23 17.92
C LYS A 275 10.03 9.68 18.39
N GLU A 276 10.90 10.48 17.79
CA GLU A 276 11.01 11.91 18.08
C GLU A 276 9.72 12.64 17.64
N LEU A 277 9.21 12.36 16.43
CA LEU A 277 7.96 12.88 15.92
C LEU A 277 6.78 12.56 16.85
N GLN A 278 6.64 11.30 17.28
CA GLN A 278 5.56 10.87 18.20
C GLN A 278 5.61 11.68 19.51
N SER A 279 6.80 11.91 20.03
CA SER A 279 6.98 12.74 21.22
C SER A 279 6.53 14.18 21.00
N TYR A 280 6.89 14.77 19.85
CA TYR A 280 6.49 16.15 19.47
C TYR A 280 4.98 16.33 19.37
N ILE A 281 4.26 15.38 18.80
CA ILE A 281 2.80 15.45 18.65
C ILE A 281 2.06 15.02 19.92
N GLY A 282 2.78 14.61 20.97
CA GLY A 282 2.18 14.18 22.23
C GLY A 282 1.53 12.79 22.18
N ALA A 283 1.96 11.96 21.22
CA ALA A 283 1.48 10.58 21.12
C ALA A 283 2.16 9.70 22.17
N THR A 284 1.39 8.81 22.78
CA THR A 284 1.87 7.87 23.80
C THR A 284 1.68 6.43 23.34
N PRO A 285 2.67 5.54 23.58
CA PRO A 285 2.55 4.14 23.23
C PRO A 285 1.53 3.43 24.12
N VAL A 286 0.53 2.81 23.49
CA VAL A 286 -0.51 2.02 24.16
C VAL A 286 -0.75 0.76 23.35
N ASP A 287 -0.49 -0.42 23.95
CA ASP A 287 -0.77 -1.73 23.35
C ASP A 287 -0.23 -1.92 21.91
N GLY A 288 0.96 -1.36 21.61
CA GLY A 288 1.60 -1.47 20.28
C GLY A 288 1.24 -0.37 19.29
N GLU A 289 0.40 0.58 19.68
CA GLU A 289 0.02 1.76 18.91
C GLU A 289 0.54 3.03 19.58
N TYR A 290 0.46 4.14 18.85
CA TYR A 290 0.67 5.47 19.41
C TYR A 290 -0.67 6.20 19.49
N ALA A 291 -1.21 6.32 20.71
CA ALA A 291 -2.46 7.02 20.94
C ALA A 291 -2.24 8.52 21.07
N VAL A 292 -3.16 9.30 20.52
CA VAL A 292 -3.25 10.76 20.72
C VAL A 292 -4.59 11.10 21.34
N GLU A 293 -4.61 12.15 22.18
CA GLU A 293 -5.86 12.65 22.74
C GLU A 293 -6.69 13.34 21.66
N CYS A 294 -7.87 12.82 21.34
CA CYS A 294 -8.73 13.35 20.27
C CYS A 294 -9.08 14.83 20.46
N SER A 295 -9.20 15.30 21.70
CA SER A 295 -9.47 16.72 22.02
C SER A 295 -8.30 17.64 21.67
N ASN A 296 -7.09 17.12 21.50
CA ASN A 296 -5.89 17.90 21.20
C ASN A 296 -5.64 18.13 19.71
N LEU A 297 -6.42 17.53 18.81
CA LEU A 297 -6.20 17.64 17.36
C LEU A 297 -6.12 19.08 16.84
N ASN A 298 -6.85 20.01 17.50
CA ASN A 298 -6.86 21.42 17.10
C ASN A 298 -5.61 22.21 17.53
N VAL A 299 -4.79 21.65 18.41
CA VAL A 299 -3.57 22.30 18.93
C VAL A 299 -2.29 21.55 18.54
N MET A 300 -2.41 20.38 17.96
CA MET A 300 -1.28 19.63 17.45
C MET A 300 -0.71 20.30 16.19
N PRO A 301 0.61 20.25 15.97
CA PRO A 301 1.25 20.93 14.84
C PRO A 301 0.90 20.30 13.50
N ASP A 302 0.92 21.12 12.44
CA ASP A 302 0.88 20.63 11.06
C ASP A 302 2.21 19.97 10.71
N MET A 303 2.15 18.95 9.86
CA MET A 303 3.29 18.28 9.25
C MET A 303 3.40 18.70 7.79
N THR A 304 4.56 19.17 7.35
CA THR A 304 4.80 19.58 5.96
C THR A 304 5.95 18.80 5.34
N PHE A 305 5.68 18.13 4.24
CA PHE A 305 6.66 17.50 3.38
C PHE A 305 6.99 18.47 2.25
N THR A 306 8.22 18.93 2.16
CA THR A 306 8.66 19.78 1.05
C THR A 306 9.23 18.89 -0.05
N ILE A 307 8.62 18.96 -1.24
CA ILE A 307 8.93 18.12 -2.39
C ILE A 307 9.07 19.02 -3.61
N SER A 308 10.25 19.00 -4.27
CA SER A 308 10.54 19.87 -5.42
C SER A 308 10.22 21.34 -5.14
N GLY A 309 10.54 21.81 -3.94
CA GLY A 309 10.35 23.19 -3.50
C GLY A 309 8.92 23.57 -3.11
N LEU A 310 7.96 22.65 -3.20
CA LEU A 310 6.56 22.90 -2.83
C LEU A 310 6.17 22.21 -1.53
N PRO A 311 5.33 22.86 -0.68
CA PRO A 311 4.86 22.30 0.57
C PRO A 311 3.65 21.39 0.36
N TYR A 312 3.69 20.22 1.01
CA TYR A 312 2.59 19.29 1.13
C TYR A 312 2.28 19.13 2.61
N THR A 313 1.25 19.84 3.06
CA THR A 313 0.94 19.99 4.48
C THR A 313 -0.24 19.12 4.88
N LEU A 314 -0.06 18.35 5.96
CA LEU A 314 -1.10 17.59 6.63
C LEU A 314 -1.40 18.23 7.98
N SER A 315 -2.67 18.57 8.22
CA SER A 315 -3.15 18.95 9.55
C SER A 315 -3.14 17.75 10.50
N ALA A 316 -3.26 18.01 11.79
CA ALA A 316 -3.37 16.94 12.78
C ALA A 316 -4.53 15.99 12.49
N GLN A 317 -5.66 16.52 12.02
CA GLN A 317 -6.80 15.70 11.59
C GLN A 317 -6.46 14.77 10.42
N ALA A 318 -5.62 15.24 9.48
CA ALA A 318 -5.23 14.46 8.32
C ALA A 318 -4.25 13.31 8.67
N TYR A 319 -3.32 13.52 9.61
CA TYR A 319 -2.36 12.49 10.01
C TYR A 319 -2.76 11.68 11.25
N THR A 320 -4.01 11.83 11.72
CA THR A 320 -4.55 11.05 12.84
C THR A 320 -5.67 10.15 12.35
N LEU A 321 -5.60 8.88 12.73
CA LEU A 321 -6.67 7.92 12.49
C LEU A 321 -7.69 8.04 13.61
N MET A 322 -8.92 8.43 13.27
CA MET A 322 -10.03 8.53 14.22
C MET A 322 -11.01 7.38 13.98
N GLU A 323 -11.25 6.61 15.00
CA GLU A 323 -12.22 5.51 15.00
C GLU A 323 -13.21 5.68 16.14
N TYR A 324 -14.44 5.22 15.91
CA TYR A 324 -15.48 5.18 16.90
C TYR A 324 -15.81 3.74 17.27
N SER A 325 -15.78 3.43 18.58
CA SER A 325 -16.18 2.14 19.12
C SER A 325 -16.93 2.38 20.42
N ASP A 326 -18.10 1.77 20.58
CA ASP A 326 -18.98 1.92 21.74
C ASP A 326 -19.29 3.36 22.13
N GLY A 327 -19.44 4.24 21.13
CA GLY A 327 -19.74 5.66 21.31
C GLY A 327 -18.54 6.51 21.75
N MET A 328 -17.37 5.94 21.88
CA MET A 328 -16.12 6.64 22.20
C MET A 328 -15.25 6.82 20.95
N ALA A 329 -14.59 7.98 20.87
CA ALA A 329 -13.61 8.26 19.84
C ALA A 329 -12.22 7.74 20.28
N PHE A 330 -11.53 7.05 19.39
CA PHE A 330 -10.15 6.60 19.55
C PHE A 330 -9.30 7.26 18.47
N CYS A 331 -8.27 7.98 18.87
CA CYS A 331 -7.36 8.66 17.97
C CYS A 331 -5.97 8.02 18.07
N THR A 332 -5.44 7.59 16.93
CA THR A 332 -4.09 7.01 16.83
C THR A 332 -3.27 7.78 15.81
N SER A 333 -1.97 7.88 16.06
CA SER A 333 -1.03 8.51 15.14
C SER A 333 -0.97 7.75 13.82
N GLY A 334 -1.01 8.48 12.72
CA GLY A 334 -0.83 7.96 11.35
C GLY A 334 0.64 7.76 10.97
N PHE A 335 1.56 7.70 11.94
CA PHE A 335 2.99 7.52 11.71
C PHE A 335 3.49 6.20 12.33
N GLN A 336 4.41 5.55 11.62
CA GLN A 336 5.01 4.31 12.06
C GLN A 336 6.52 4.31 11.78
N GLY A 337 7.32 3.81 12.74
CA GLY A 337 8.76 3.65 12.56
C GLY A 337 9.11 2.32 11.90
N MET A 338 10.01 2.39 10.92
CA MET A 338 10.66 1.23 10.32
C MET A 338 12.02 1.63 9.77
N ASP A 339 13.00 0.78 10.01
CA ASP A 339 14.34 0.95 9.48
C ASP A 339 14.55 0.04 8.27
N ILE A 340 14.70 0.65 7.11
CA ILE A 340 15.02 -0.04 5.86
C ILE A 340 16.53 0.08 5.65
N ALA A 341 17.21 -1.07 5.60
CA ALA A 341 18.66 -1.11 5.48
C ALA A 341 19.14 -0.67 4.07
N PRO A 342 20.36 -0.08 3.96
CA PRO A 342 20.99 0.12 2.66
C PRO A 342 21.20 -1.24 1.92
N PRO A 343 21.17 -1.27 0.58
CA PRO A 343 21.14 -0.13 -0.34
C PRO A 343 19.75 0.47 -0.60
N ALA A 344 18.66 -0.20 -0.25
CA ALA A 344 17.31 0.31 -0.50
C ALA A 344 16.95 1.51 0.40
N GLY A 345 17.34 1.45 1.68
CA GLY A 345 17.10 2.49 2.65
C GLY A 345 18.30 3.39 2.97
N PRO A 346 18.12 4.35 3.91
CA PRO A 346 16.87 4.64 4.62
C PRO A 346 15.79 5.24 3.71
N LEU A 347 14.50 4.92 3.94
CA LEU A 347 13.38 5.43 3.17
C LEU A 347 12.28 5.96 4.10
N TRP A 348 11.62 7.03 3.66
CA TRP A 348 10.27 7.37 4.12
C TRP A 348 9.26 6.71 3.18
N ILE A 349 8.08 6.37 3.71
CA ILE A 349 6.99 5.80 2.93
C ILE A 349 5.77 6.70 3.11
N LEU A 350 5.31 7.26 1.99
CA LEU A 350 4.13 8.10 1.92
C LEU A 350 2.94 7.21 1.54
N GLY A 351 2.29 6.65 2.56
CA GLY A 351 1.16 5.73 2.40
C GLY A 351 -0.20 6.43 2.31
N ASP A 352 -1.27 5.71 2.58
CA ASP A 352 -2.65 6.20 2.42
C ASP A 352 -2.93 7.49 3.17
N VAL A 353 -2.36 7.67 4.37
CA VAL A 353 -2.47 8.92 5.14
C VAL A 353 -2.02 10.14 4.34
N PHE A 354 -0.97 10.02 3.54
CA PHE A 354 -0.50 11.06 2.63
C PHE A 354 -1.36 11.11 1.35
N ILE A 355 -1.62 9.99 0.73
CA ILE A 355 -2.30 9.89 -0.57
C ILE A 355 -3.76 10.38 -0.48
N ARG A 356 -4.41 10.21 0.65
CA ARG A 356 -5.75 10.78 0.90
C ARG A 356 -5.79 12.31 0.74
N GLN A 357 -4.70 12.99 1.07
CA GLN A 357 -4.61 14.45 0.98
C GLN A 357 -4.10 14.92 -0.39
N PHE A 358 -3.39 14.06 -1.13
CA PHE A 358 -2.74 14.43 -2.39
C PHE A 358 -3.02 13.39 -3.47
N TYR A 359 -3.78 13.84 -4.47
CA TYR A 359 -4.01 13.07 -5.68
C TYR A 359 -2.66 12.72 -6.32
N SER A 360 -2.45 11.45 -6.64
CA SER A 360 -1.15 10.94 -7.06
C SER A 360 -1.24 10.33 -8.46
N VAL A 361 -0.38 10.78 -9.37
CA VAL A 361 -0.27 10.28 -10.74
C VAL A 361 1.09 9.62 -10.94
N PHE A 362 1.09 8.40 -11.43
CA PHE A 362 2.26 7.57 -11.62
C PHE A 362 2.56 7.45 -13.13
N ASP A 363 3.52 8.24 -13.61
CA ASP A 363 3.84 8.37 -15.03
C ASP A 363 5.07 7.53 -15.40
N ARG A 364 4.82 6.37 -16.01
CA ARG A 364 5.86 5.45 -16.49
C ARG A 364 6.53 5.98 -17.76
N GLY A 365 5.83 6.81 -18.56
CA GLY A 365 6.38 7.36 -19.80
C GLY A 365 7.52 8.33 -19.56
N ASN A 366 7.46 9.08 -18.45
CA ASN A 366 8.46 10.08 -18.10
C ASN A 366 9.16 9.77 -16.75
N ASN A 367 8.86 8.63 -16.13
CA ASN A 367 9.41 8.23 -14.83
C ASN A 367 9.30 9.34 -13.77
N ARG A 368 8.08 9.74 -13.47
CA ARG A 368 7.78 10.83 -12.56
C ARG A 368 6.47 10.57 -11.82
N VAL A 369 6.32 11.21 -10.67
CA VAL A 369 5.09 11.23 -9.89
C VAL A 369 4.49 12.62 -9.91
N GLY A 370 3.21 12.74 -10.24
CA GLY A 370 2.46 13.98 -10.19
C GLY A 370 1.66 14.06 -8.89
N LEU A 371 1.79 15.17 -8.17
CA LEU A 371 1.08 15.40 -6.91
C LEU A 371 0.31 16.70 -6.97
N ALA A 372 -0.93 16.70 -6.47
CA ALA A 372 -1.74 17.90 -6.31
C ALA A 372 -2.72 17.71 -5.12
N PRO A 373 -3.18 18.79 -4.47
CA PRO A 373 -4.16 18.69 -3.39
C PRO A 373 -5.44 18.01 -3.86
N ALA A 374 -5.83 16.91 -3.20
CA ALA A 374 -7.03 16.18 -3.53
C ALA A 374 -8.29 16.95 -3.12
N ILE A 375 -9.36 16.78 -3.88
CA ILE A 375 -10.70 17.24 -3.51
C ILE A 375 -11.29 16.19 -2.55
N PRO A 376 -11.78 16.59 -1.36
CA PRO A 376 -12.36 15.69 -0.36
C PRO A 376 -13.55 14.86 -0.88
#